data_17c31e421082f0403c74c6850e778260
#
_entry.id   17c31e421082f0403c74c6850e778260
#
_cell.length_a   1.000
_cell.length_b   1.000
_cell.length_c   1.000
_cell.angle_alpha   90.00
_cell.angle_beta   90.00
_cell.angle_gamma   90.00
#
_symmetry.space_group_name_H-M   'P 1'
#
loop_
_entity.id
_entity.type
_entity.pdbx_description
1 polymer ?
#
loop_
_entity_poly.entity_id
_entity_poly.type
_entity_poly.pdbx_seq_one_letter_code
_entity_poly.pdbx_strand_id
1 'polypeptide(L)'
;LIGIYDIHAYPGQGQVRAGEYKEILAKYKRHIPKGKKILLGEAGYKYWNPADSILGAEYRHRVKNHPFTKGSDCNMFVYDYFYGLDMPLLAMEVMNSGYAGVAAWMLDDAMHSKNDSGKTEDIKIWGMWNILGEEVFSKPDEENIRPWYYTWALMCRYFPAGSEILKTSLSDIAQGIYAVAGRYKGLFTI
;
A
#
# COMPACT_ATOMS: atom_id res chain seq x y z
N LEU A 1 -22.93 -3.77 17.91
CA LEU A 1 -22.87 -2.51 17.12
C LEU A 1 -21.49 -2.39 16.49
N ILE A 2 -21.42 -2.34 15.15
CA ILE A 2 -20.17 -2.17 14.42
C ILE A 2 -19.78 -0.70 14.49
N GLY A 3 -18.58 -0.41 15.01
CA GLY A 3 -18.03 0.95 15.12
C GLY A 3 -17.35 1.43 13.83
N ILE A 4 -16.60 0.52 13.20
CA ILE A 4 -15.86 0.76 11.95
C ILE A 4 -15.93 -0.47 11.07
N TYR A 5 -16.00 -0.28 9.77
CA TYR A 5 -15.90 -1.34 8.78
C TYR A 5 -14.47 -1.39 8.26
N ASP A 6 -13.88 -2.55 8.31
CA ASP A 6 -12.56 -2.81 7.76
C ASP A 6 -12.68 -3.57 6.43
N ILE A 7 -11.95 -3.11 5.43
CA ILE A 7 -11.86 -3.78 4.13
C ILE A 7 -10.39 -3.86 3.71
N HIS A 8 -10.08 -4.87 2.93
CA HIS A 8 -8.76 -5.09 2.34
C HIS A 8 -8.87 -4.95 0.82
N ALA A 9 -8.01 -4.17 0.21
CA ALA A 9 -8.03 -4.00 -1.24
C ALA A 9 -6.61 -3.75 -1.78
N TYR A 10 -6.31 -4.49 -2.84
CA TYR A 10 -5.02 -4.45 -3.53
C TYR A 10 -5.25 -4.16 -5.02
N PRO A 11 -5.24 -2.88 -5.41
CA PRO A 11 -5.39 -2.52 -6.82
C PRO A 11 -4.14 -2.82 -7.63
N GLY A 12 -4.29 -2.84 -8.95
CA GLY A 12 -3.18 -2.72 -9.87
C GLY A 12 -2.70 -1.28 -10.00
N GLN A 13 -1.45 -1.09 -10.41
CA GLN A 13 -0.88 0.25 -10.61
C GLN A 13 -1.68 1.06 -11.65
N GLY A 14 -2.02 0.42 -12.79
CA GLY A 14 -2.80 1.06 -13.84
C GLY A 14 -4.17 1.55 -13.37
N GLN A 15 -4.84 0.78 -12.51
CA GLN A 15 -6.13 1.17 -11.95
C GLN A 15 -6.06 2.45 -11.10
N VAL A 16 -5.03 2.56 -10.26
CA VAL A 16 -4.84 3.75 -9.42
C VAL A 16 -4.49 4.96 -10.28
N ARG A 17 -3.55 4.82 -11.21
CA ARG A 17 -3.11 5.90 -12.10
C ARG A 17 -4.19 6.37 -13.08
N ALA A 18 -5.09 5.48 -13.49
CA ALA A 18 -6.24 5.82 -14.31
C ALA A 18 -7.43 6.42 -13.52
N GLY A 19 -7.34 6.47 -12.18
CA GLY A 19 -8.44 6.93 -11.33
C GLY A 19 -9.57 5.92 -11.15
N GLU A 20 -9.43 4.69 -11.67
CA GLU A 20 -10.45 3.64 -11.55
C GLU A 20 -10.60 3.12 -10.12
N TYR A 21 -9.52 3.18 -9.34
CA TYR A 21 -9.54 2.72 -7.95
C TYR A 21 -10.54 3.50 -7.09
N LYS A 22 -10.68 4.78 -7.33
CA LYS A 22 -11.69 5.64 -6.69
C LYS A 22 -13.11 5.09 -6.86
N GLU A 23 -13.43 4.54 -8.03
CA GLU A 23 -14.75 3.95 -8.28
C GLU A 23 -14.96 2.65 -7.49
N ILE A 24 -13.89 1.84 -7.37
CA ILE A 24 -13.90 0.63 -6.55
C ILE A 24 -14.15 0.97 -5.08
N LEU A 25 -13.43 1.95 -4.54
CA LEU A 25 -13.62 2.45 -3.18
C LEU A 25 -15.04 2.98 -2.96
N ALA A 26 -15.59 3.68 -3.94
CA ALA A 26 -16.98 4.17 -3.90
C ALA A 26 -18.01 3.02 -3.89
N LYS A 27 -17.73 1.90 -4.59
CA LYS A 27 -18.59 0.70 -4.55
C LYS A 27 -18.66 0.12 -3.13
N TYR A 28 -17.53 -0.09 -2.48
CA TYR A 28 -17.52 -0.56 -1.09
C TYR A 28 -18.30 0.39 -0.17
N LYS A 29 -18.04 1.68 -0.29
CA LYS A 29 -18.69 2.70 0.56
C LYS A 29 -20.22 2.69 0.47
N ARG A 30 -20.79 2.38 -0.71
CA ARG A 30 -22.25 2.30 -0.88
C ARG A 30 -22.92 1.18 -0.06
N HIS A 31 -22.17 0.14 0.29
CA HIS A 31 -22.67 -0.96 1.10
C HIS A 31 -22.51 -0.74 2.61
N ILE A 32 -21.87 0.34 3.01
CA ILE A 32 -21.69 0.70 4.41
C ILE A 32 -22.79 1.64 4.88
N PRO A 33 -23.42 1.38 6.03
CA PRO A 33 -24.47 2.27 6.54
C PRO A 33 -23.98 3.71 6.72
N LYS A 34 -24.84 4.67 6.36
CA LYS A 34 -24.54 6.10 6.46
C LYS A 34 -24.06 6.47 7.87
N GLY A 35 -22.99 7.25 7.95
CA GLY A 35 -22.40 7.71 9.20
C GLY A 35 -21.43 6.74 9.85
N LYS A 36 -21.21 5.55 9.27
CA LYS A 36 -20.19 4.63 9.72
C LYS A 36 -18.84 4.92 9.06
N LYS A 37 -17.77 4.70 9.82
CA LYS A 37 -16.40 4.85 9.32
C LYS A 37 -15.96 3.59 8.58
N ILE A 38 -15.09 3.77 7.60
CA ILE A 38 -14.47 2.69 6.83
C ILE A 38 -12.97 2.86 6.94
N LEU A 39 -12.29 1.78 7.22
CA LEU A 39 -10.83 1.66 7.20
C LEU A 39 -10.43 0.78 6.01
N LEU A 40 -9.41 1.13 5.30
CA LEU A 40 -8.69 0.21 4.43
C LEU A 40 -7.55 -0.40 5.26
N GLY A 41 -7.84 -1.52 5.92
CA GLY A 41 -6.97 -2.15 6.92
C GLY A 41 -5.82 -2.93 6.36
N GLU A 42 -5.89 -3.27 5.06
CA GLU A 42 -4.74 -3.73 4.29
C GLU A 42 -4.74 -3.09 2.90
N ALA A 43 -3.62 -2.51 2.53
CA ALA A 43 -3.43 -1.90 1.23
C ALA A 43 -2.01 -2.11 0.70
N GLY A 44 -1.92 -2.32 -0.60
CA GLY A 44 -0.69 -2.48 -1.36
C GLY A 44 -1.04 -2.73 -2.82
N TYR A 45 -0.05 -2.91 -3.68
CA TYR A 45 -0.29 -3.19 -5.09
C TYR A 45 -0.15 -4.68 -5.39
N LYS A 46 -1.06 -5.20 -6.22
CA LYS A 46 -0.93 -6.52 -6.85
C LYS A 46 -1.03 -6.35 -8.37
N TYR A 47 -0.11 -7.00 -9.09
CA TYR A 47 0.12 -6.77 -10.53
C TYR A 47 -0.53 -7.85 -11.39
N TRP A 48 -1.78 -8.19 -11.14
CA TRP A 48 -2.57 -9.14 -11.92
C TRP A 48 -3.54 -8.50 -12.92
N ASN A 49 -3.69 -7.20 -12.86
CA ASN A 49 -4.53 -6.48 -13.81
C ASN A 49 -3.93 -6.55 -15.22
N PRO A 50 -4.72 -6.78 -16.28
CA PRO A 50 -4.22 -6.73 -17.65
C PRO A 50 -3.45 -5.46 -18.02
N ALA A 51 -3.83 -4.32 -17.45
CA ALA A 51 -3.10 -3.05 -17.64
C ALA A 51 -1.67 -3.08 -17.06
N ASP A 52 -1.40 -3.97 -16.11
CA ASP A 52 -0.09 -4.13 -15.48
C ASP A 52 0.67 -5.35 -16.04
N SER A 53 0.36 -5.82 -17.23
CA SER A 53 0.87 -7.09 -17.76
C SER A 53 2.40 -7.18 -17.78
N ILE A 54 3.09 -6.08 -18.11
CA ILE A 54 4.56 -6.01 -18.11
C ILE A 54 5.10 -6.11 -16.68
N LEU A 55 4.56 -5.32 -15.75
CA LEU A 55 4.93 -5.40 -14.34
C LEU A 55 4.59 -6.76 -13.74
N GLY A 56 3.44 -7.33 -14.10
CA GLY A 56 3.06 -8.67 -13.66
C GLY A 56 4.00 -9.77 -14.15
N ALA A 57 4.55 -9.65 -15.36
CA ALA A 57 5.55 -10.58 -15.88
C ALA A 57 6.87 -10.45 -15.12
N GLU A 58 7.35 -9.23 -14.92
CA GLU A 58 8.56 -8.93 -14.14
C GLU A 58 8.43 -9.38 -12.69
N TYR A 59 7.30 -9.11 -12.06
CA TYR A 59 7.00 -9.60 -10.72
C TYR A 59 7.15 -11.12 -10.59
N ARG A 60 6.51 -11.89 -11.49
CA ARG A 60 6.61 -13.35 -11.50
C ARG A 60 8.03 -13.84 -11.74
N HIS A 61 8.78 -13.14 -12.60
CA HIS A 61 10.19 -13.44 -12.84
C HIS A 61 11.03 -13.27 -11.57
N ARG A 62 10.87 -12.16 -10.86
CA ARG A 62 11.58 -11.88 -9.61
C ARG A 62 11.23 -12.90 -8.52
N VAL A 63 9.95 -13.19 -8.31
CA VAL A 63 9.51 -14.20 -7.34
C VAL A 63 10.12 -15.56 -7.62
N LYS A 64 10.11 -15.99 -8.89
CA LYS A 64 10.65 -17.29 -9.30
C LYS A 64 12.17 -17.41 -9.02
N ASN A 65 12.88 -16.30 -9.18
CA ASN A 65 14.34 -16.28 -9.06
C ASN A 65 14.84 -15.86 -7.67
N HIS A 66 13.94 -15.47 -6.78
CA HIS A 66 14.33 -15.09 -5.42
C HIS A 66 14.53 -16.34 -4.55
N PRO A 67 15.69 -16.46 -3.85
CA PRO A 67 16.06 -17.70 -3.17
C PRO A 67 15.17 -18.06 -1.98
N PHE A 68 14.47 -17.08 -1.40
CA PHE A 68 13.68 -17.24 -0.18
C PHE A 68 12.16 -17.17 -0.40
N THR A 69 11.72 -16.98 -1.65
CA THR A 69 10.29 -16.93 -1.95
C THR A 69 9.90 -18.07 -2.86
N LYS A 70 9.02 -18.94 -2.39
CA LYS A 70 8.39 -19.96 -3.23
C LYS A 70 6.95 -19.63 -3.57
N GLY A 71 6.39 -18.66 -2.88
CA GLY A 71 5.01 -18.28 -3.01
C GLY A 71 4.75 -17.19 -4.05
N SER A 72 3.53 -17.12 -4.53
CA SER A 72 3.04 -16.06 -5.41
C SER A 72 2.58 -14.80 -4.65
N ASP A 73 2.52 -14.86 -3.34
CA ASP A 73 2.00 -13.77 -2.51
C ASP A 73 3.14 -12.94 -1.89
N CYS A 74 3.93 -12.36 -2.77
CA CYS A 74 4.99 -11.43 -2.42
C CYS A 74 4.88 -10.20 -3.29
N ASN A 75 5.46 -9.08 -2.88
CA ASN A 75 5.61 -7.92 -3.76
C ASN A 75 7.09 -7.57 -3.92
N MET A 76 7.72 -8.11 -4.94
CA MET A 76 9.15 -7.90 -5.22
C MET A 76 9.50 -6.48 -5.64
N PHE A 77 8.50 -5.61 -5.85
CA PHE A 77 8.74 -4.20 -6.17
C PHE A 77 8.90 -3.31 -4.93
N VAL A 78 8.79 -3.87 -3.72
CA VAL A 78 9.09 -3.14 -2.48
C VAL A 78 10.54 -2.60 -2.43
N TYR A 79 11.44 -3.16 -3.25
CA TYR A 79 12.82 -2.71 -3.40
C TYR A 79 12.99 -1.54 -4.37
N ASP A 80 11.95 -1.22 -5.16
CA ASP A 80 12.04 -0.25 -6.25
C ASP A 80 11.54 1.13 -5.83
N TYR A 81 12.20 2.18 -6.32
CA TYR A 81 11.78 3.56 -6.05
C TYR A 81 10.37 3.89 -6.57
N PHE A 82 9.96 3.32 -7.70
CA PHE A 82 8.64 3.60 -8.23
C PHE A 82 7.52 3.10 -7.32
N TYR A 83 7.73 1.99 -6.62
CA TYR A 83 6.78 1.52 -5.60
C TYR A 83 6.62 2.54 -4.47
N GLY A 84 7.74 3.19 -4.10
CA GLY A 84 7.72 4.29 -3.16
C GLY A 84 6.95 5.52 -3.63
N LEU A 85 6.80 5.73 -4.94
CA LEU A 85 5.96 6.79 -5.49
C LEU A 85 4.47 6.37 -5.58
N ASP A 86 4.22 5.11 -5.89
CA ASP A 86 2.85 4.60 -6.05
C ASP A 86 2.12 4.45 -4.70
N MET A 87 2.80 4.08 -3.63
CA MET A 87 2.17 3.89 -2.32
C MET A 87 1.50 5.16 -1.75
N PRO A 88 2.14 6.35 -1.77
CA PRO A 88 1.46 7.60 -1.42
C PRO A 88 0.27 7.91 -2.31
N LEU A 89 0.36 7.62 -3.62
CA LEU A 89 -0.74 7.83 -4.55
C LEU A 89 -1.98 6.99 -4.17
N LEU A 90 -1.77 5.72 -3.81
CA LEU A 90 -2.83 4.88 -3.27
C LEU A 90 -3.45 5.49 -2.01
N ALA A 91 -2.62 5.96 -1.07
CA ALA A 91 -3.10 6.62 0.14
C ALA A 91 -3.92 7.87 -0.14
N MET A 92 -3.49 8.71 -1.10
CA MET A 92 -4.22 9.91 -1.53
C MET A 92 -5.61 9.54 -2.09
N GLU A 93 -5.72 8.51 -2.92
CA GLU A 93 -7.00 8.03 -3.46
C GLU A 93 -7.94 7.56 -2.34
N VAL A 94 -7.43 6.85 -1.35
CA VAL A 94 -8.19 6.38 -0.19
C VAL A 94 -8.69 7.57 0.65
N MET A 95 -7.82 8.52 0.94
CA MET A 95 -8.17 9.74 1.69
C MET A 95 -9.21 10.58 0.95
N ASN A 96 -9.01 10.85 -0.35
CA ASN A 96 -9.94 11.59 -1.19
C ASN A 96 -11.31 10.88 -1.34
N SER A 97 -11.34 9.57 -1.15
CA SER A 97 -12.58 8.77 -1.14
C SER A 97 -13.32 8.83 0.20
N GLY A 98 -12.78 9.53 1.19
CA GLY A 98 -13.40 9.76 2.50
C GLY A 98 -13.41 8.53 3.40
N TYR A 99 -12.36 7.73 3.33
CA TYR A 99 -12.05 6.67 4.28
C TYR A 99 -11.42 7.25 5.55
N ALA A 100 -11.62 6.58 6.67
CA ALA A 100 -11.11 7.04 7.96
C ALA A 100 -9.61 6.76 8.15
N GLY A 101 -9.03 5.93 7.30
CA GLY A 101 -7.62 5.62 7.33
C GLY A 101 -7.25 4.53 6.32
N VAL A 102 -5.96 4.32 6.19
CA VAL A 102 -5.36 3.27 5.36
C VAL A 102 -4.15 2.71 6.09
N ALA A 103 -4.05 1.38 6.15
CA ALA A 103 -2.87 0.68 6.64
C ALA A 103 -2.20 -0.03 5.47
N ALA A 104 -0.91 0.23 5.29
CA ALA A 104 -0.15 -0.46 4.27
C ALA A 104 0.20 -1.89 4.70
N TRP A 105 0.08 -2.83 3.80
CA TRP A 105 0.60 -4.16 3.95
C TRP A 105 1.98 -4.22 3.28
N MET A 106 3.11 -4.33 4.05
CA MET A 106 3.12 -4.33 5.51
C MET A 106 4.40 -3.71 6.07
N LEU A 107 4.50 -3.61 7.41
CA LEU A 107 5.65 -2.97 8.06
C LEU A 107 6.94 -3.77 7.85
N ASP A 108 6.92 -5.06 8.16
CA ASP A 108 8.03 -5.98 8.12
C ASP A 108 7.66 -7.21 7.28
N ASP A 109 8.64 -7.86 6.66
CA ASP A 109 8.36 -9.10 5.94
C ASP A 109 7.87 -10.18 6.89
N ALA A 110 6.86 -10.93 6.48
CA ALA A 110 6.31 -11.99 7.29
C ALA A 110 6.76 -13.37 6.80
N MET A 111 7.05 -14.24 7.75
CA MET A 111 7.25 -15.65 7.50
C MET A 111 5.92 -16.38 7.68
N HIS A 112 5.21 -16.57 6.56
CA HIS A 112 3.99 -17.39 6.57
C HIS A 112 4.26 -18.68 5.81
N SER A 113 4.36 -19.78 6.53
CA SER A 113 4.20 -21.09 5.95
C SER A 113 2.76 -21.56 6.14
N LYS A 114 2.34 -22.60 5.40
CA LYS A 114 1.05 -23.27 5.63
C LYS A 114 0.82 -23.65 7.09
N ASN A 115 1.88 -23.75 7.88
CA ASN A 115 1.88 -24.20 9.27
C ASN A 115 2.53 -23.18 10.21
N ASP A 116 2.73 -21.94 9.81
CA ASP A 116 3.50 -20.92 10.55
C ASP A 116 4.85 -21.47 11.07
N SER A 117 5.49 -22.31 10.27
CA SER A 117 6.67 -23.07 10.70
C SER A 117 7.94 -22.22 10.77
N GLY A 118 7.88 -20.95 10.41
CA GLY A 118 9.05 -20.07 10.35
C GLY A 118 10.15 -20.54 9.36
N LYS A 119 9.76 -21.33 8.34
CA LYS A 119 10.73 -21.78 7.34
C LYS A 119 11.11 -20.64 6.42
N THR A 120 12.40 -20.50 6.21
CA THR A 120 13.02 -19.47 5.37
C THR A 120 12.51 -19.45 3.93
N GLU A 121 11.97 -20.57 3.47
CA GLU A 121 11.47 -20.75 2.10
C GLU A 121 10.06 -20.24 1.84
N ASP A 122 9.39 -19.72 2.87
CA ASP A 122 7.99 -19.26 2.81
C ASP A 122 7.84 -17.78 3.19
N ILE A 123 8.89 -16.96 2.99
CA ILE A 123 8.82 -15.52 3.26
C ILE A 123 7.80 -14.84 2.36
N LYS A 124 7.00 -14.00 2.98
CA LYS A 124 6.14 -13.02 2.32
C LYS A 124 6.84 -11.67 2.27
N ILE A 125 7.45 -11.36 1.15
CA ILE A 125 8.14 -10.08 0.94
C ILE A 125 7.11 -9.02 0.56
N TRP A 126 6.75 -8.18 1.51
CA TRP A 126 5.86 -7.04 1.37
C TRP A 126 6.31 -5.83 2.19
N GLY A 127 7.23 -6.06 3.12
CA GLY A 127 7.60 -5.12 4.17
C GLY A 127 8.44 -3.95 3.71
N MET A 128 8.62 -3.03 4.65
CA MET A 128 9.55 -1.91 4.53
C MET A 128 10.99 -2.33 4.80
N TRP A 129 11.17 -3.51 5.38
CA TRP A 129 12.43 -4.23 5.67
C TRP A 129 12.13 -5.68 6.05
N ASN A 130 13.18 -6.43 6.36
CA ASN A 130 13.07 -7.74 7.01
C ASN A 130 13.96 -7.75 8.26
N ILE A 131 13.35 -7.67 9.44
CA ILE A 131 14.07 -7.59 10.72
C ILE A 131 14.87 -8.84 11.08
N LEU A 132 14.65 -9.95 10.38
CA LEU A 132 15.35 -11.23 10.60
C LEU A 132 16.31 -11.55 9.44
N GLY A 133 16.71 -10.54 8.69
CA GLY A 133 17.55 -10.68 7.51
C GLY A 133 18.87 -11.38 7.82
N GLU A 134 19.58 -10.97 8.85
CA GLU A 134 20.86 -11.58 9.26
C GLU A 134 20.65 -12.92 9.97
N GLU A 135 19.83 -12.95 11.01
CA GLU A 135 19.72 -14.12 11.90
C GLU A 135 19.11 -15.33 11.24
N VAL A 136 18.13 -15.14 10.36
CA VAL A 136 17.40 -16.27 9.74
C VAL A 136 17.87 -16.56 8.34
N PHE A 137 18.27 -15.54 7.59
CA PHE A 137 18.55 -15.64 6.16
C PHE A 137 20.02 -15.48 5.79
N SER A 138 20.87 -15.09 6.74
CA SER A 138 22.26 -14.68 6.48
C SER A 138 22.34 -13.61 5.39
N LYS A 139 21.40 -12.68 5.39
CA LYS A 139 21.23 -11.58 4.44
C LYS A 139 21.02 -10.26 5.18
N PRO A 140 22.05 -9.69 5.81
CA PRO A 140 21.92 -8.45 6.58
C PRO A 140 21.40 -7.28 5.73
N ASP A 141 21.63 -7.29 4.42
CA ASP A 141 21.11 -6.24 3.51
C ASP A 141 19.58 -6.20 3.45
N GLU A 142 18.89 -7.29 3.75
CA GLU A 142 17.42 -7.31 3.82
C GLU A 142 16.87 -6.50 5.00
N GLU A 143 17.69 -6.22 6.00
CA GLU A 143 17.34 -5.35 7.14
C GLU A 143 17.36 -3.86 6.78
N ASN A 144 17.94 -3.51 5.63
CA ASN A 144 17.96 -2.15 5.16
C ASN A 144 16.53 -1.66 4.85
N ILE A 145 16.27 -0.41 5.25
CA ILE A 145 15.00 0.25 4.97
C ILE A 145 14.83 0.42 3.46
N ARG A 146 13.73 -0.11 2.93
CA ARG A 146 13.38 -0.03 1.51
C ARG A 146 12.81 1.34 1.13
N PRO A 147 12.91 1.76 -0.14
CA PRO A 147 12.57 3.12 -0.58
C PRO A 147 11.16 3.60 -0.18
N TRP A 148 10.16 2.74 -0.22
CA TRP A 148 8.78 3.14 0.05
C TRP A 148 8.48 3.49 1.51
N TYR A 149 9.35 3.09 2.45
CA TYR A 149 9.26 3.53 3.84
C TYR A 149 9.27 5.06 3.94
N TYR A 150 10.17 5.71 3.22
CA TYR A 150 10.37 7.16 3.36
C TYR A 150 9.14 7.95 2.94
N THR A 151 8.53 7.57 1.83
CA THR A 151 7.33 8.24 1.34
C THR A 151 6.10 7.92 2.20
N TRP A 152 5.98 6.69 2.69
CA TRP A 152 4.91 6.33 3.61
C TRP A 152 5.05 7.03 4.96
N ALA A 153 6.29 7.16 5.48
CA ALA A 153 6.57 7.89 6.70
C ALA A 153 6.20 9.38 6.58
N LEU A 154 6.41 9.99 5.40
CA LEU A 154 5.96 11.36 5.13
C LEU A 154 4.42 11.45 5.18
N MET A 155 3.70 10.50 4.58
CA MET A 155 2.23 10.47 4.65
C MET A 155 1.76 10.37 6.12
N CYS A 156 2.33 9.48 6.91
CA CYS A 156 2.00 9.34 8.33
C CYS A 156 2.32 10.61 9.14
N ARG A 157 3.41 11.28 8.82
CA ARG A 157 3.84 12.49 9.51
C ARG A 157 2.93 13.68 9.24
N TYR A 158 2.53 13.87 7.98
CA TYR A 158 1.80 15.06 7.56
C TYR A 158 0.27 14.87 7.54
N PHE A 159 -0.20 13.63 7.61
CA PHE A 159 -1.61 13.29 7.81
C PHE A 159 -1.79 12.40 9.05
N PRO A 160 -1.45 12.92 10.25
CA PRO A 160 -1.59 12.14 11.47
C PRO A 160 -3.04 11.81 11.79
N ALA A 161 -3.25 10.85 12.71
CA ALA A 161 -4.59 10.48 13.16
C ALA A 161 -5.35 11.70 13.69
N GLY A 162 -6.59 11.89 13.24
CA GLY A 162 -7.40 13.06 13.54
C GLY A 162 -7.28 14.19 12.52
N SER A 163 -6.52 14.02 11.45
CA SER A 163 -6.54 14.96 10.33
C SER A 163 -7.90 14.98 9.65
N GLU A 164 -8.38 16.17 9.34
CA GLU A 164 -9.53 16.39 8.47
C GLU A 164 -9.06 16.46 7.03
N ILE A 165 -9.50 15.53 6.20
CA ILE A 165 -9.20 15.57 4.76
C ILE A 165 -10.14 16.54 4.07
N LEU A 166 -9.56 17.50 3.37
CA LEU A 166 -10.28 18.56 2.69
C LEU A 166 -10.56 18.16 1.24
N LYS A 167 -11.68 18.65 0.70
CA LYS A 167 -11.98 18.48 -0.72
C LYS A 167 -10.91 19.20 -1.54
N THR A 168 -10.19 18.43 -2.33
CA THR A 168 -9.12 18.95 -3.19
C THR A 168 -9.57 18.92 -4.65
N SER A 169 -9.26 19.98 -5.39
CA SER A 169 -9.42 20.05 -6.85
C SER A 169 -8.19 20.70 -7.46
N LEU A 170 -7.77 20.19 -8.59
CA LEU A 170 -6.72 20.80 -9.39
C LEU A 170 -7.37 21.73 -10.42
N SER A 171 -6.83 22.93 -10.59
CA SER A 171 -7.28 23.90 -11.60
C SER A 171 -6.87 23.49 -13.01
N ASP A 172 -5.77 22.74 -13.11
CA ASP A 172 -5.27 22.18 -14.34
C ASP A 172 -4.99 20.69 -14.14
N ILE A 173 -5.56 19.84 -15.00
CA ILE A 173 -5.36 18.39 -14.93
C ILE A 173 -4.16 18.05 -15.81
N ALA A 174 -2.97 18.41 -15.35
CA ALA A 174 -1.76 17.88 -15.94
C ALA A 174 -1.62 16.39 -15.60
N GLN A 175 -1.29 15.57 -16.60
CA GLN A 175 -1.07 14.14 -16.38
C GLN A 175 0.04 13.91 -15.34
N GLY A 176 -0.22 13.04 -14.39
CA GLY A 176 0.74 12.65 -13.35
C GLY A 176 0.81 13.58 -12.14
N ILE A 177 -0.08 14.57 -12.03
CA ILE A 177 -0.20 15.41 -10.84
C ILE A 177 -1.39 14.91 -10.00
N TYR A 178 -1.12 14.62 -8.74
CA TYR A 178 -2.11 14.17 -7.76
C TYR A 178 -1.99 15.03 -6.51
N ALA A 179 -3.10 15.31 -5.86
CA ALA A 179 -3.09 16.13 -4.66
C ALA A 179 -4.11 15.63 -3.63
N VAL A 180 -3.75 15.78 -2.37
CA VAL A 180 -4.62 15.66 -1.22
C VAL A 180 -4.31 16.80 -0.27
N ALA A 181 -5.33 17.38 0.35
CA ALA A 181 -5.16 18.40 1.36
C ALA A 181 -5.78 17.97 2.68
N GLY A 182 -5.15 18.33 3.75
CA GLY A 182 -5.62 18.05 5.11
C GLY A 182 -5.42 19.20 6.07
N ARG A 183 -6.16 19.15 7.18
CA ARG A 183 -6.01 20.07 8.30
C ARG A 183 -5.87 19.29 9.60
N TYR A 184 -4.86 19.62 10.38
CA TYR A 184 -4.64 19.05 11.71
C TYR A 184 -4.23 20.17 12.69
N LYS A 185 -5.00 20.34 13.78
CA LYS A 185 -4.76 21.37 14.81
C LYS A 185 -4.52 22.78 14.23
N GLY A 186 -5.28 23.14 13.20
CA GLY A 186 -5.18 24.45 12.55
C GLY A 186 -4.09 24.57 11.49
N LEU A 187 -3.20 23.59 11.34
CA LEU A 187 -2.17 23.54 10.31
C LEU A 187 -2.70 22.84 9.06
N PHE A 188 -2.31 23.34 7.89
CA PHE A 188 -2.68 22.76 6.60
C PHE A 188 -1.49 22.00 6.01
N THR A 189 -1.82 20.90 5.35
CA THR A 189 -0.88 20.08 4.56
C THR A 189 -1.48 19.86 3.18
N ILE A 190 -0.65 19.97 2.16
CA ILE A 190 -0.98 19.63 0.76
C ILE A 190 0.10 18.70 0.23
#